data_5f97fd45f7aa14d6496602c9d0c9e5bd
#
_entry.id   5f97fd45f7aa14d6496602c9d0c9e5bd
#
_cell.length_a   1.000
_cell.length_b   1.000
_cell.length_c   1.000
_cell.angle_alpha   90.00
_cell.angle_beta   90.00
_cell.angle_gamma   90.00
#
_symmetry.space_group_name_H-M   'P 1'
#
loop_
_entity.id
_entity.type
_entity.pdbx_description
1 polymer ?
#
loop_
_entity_poly.entity_id
_entity_poly.type
_entity_poly.pdbx_seq_one_letter_code
_entity_poly.pdbx_strand_id
1 'polypeptide(L)'
;MKRIIIQFGGTGDLALKKLYPAYQHLMEKEFTFEVLSLGRRYTTREDFLANSVDSSAPTSFTDHLDYLYYDMADTNAVNLLSAKLKEMVGTETEVELIYYLALQPSLYEDAIHQIKQIDASLDCVCTLIKKIVVEKPFGFDLESAQRYNEILEKAFTDKEIFRVDHYLGKEFMQNLLLMRFHNDIIRRIWDNRTIESIQIIFDETHGVDQRLGFYEKIGVVRDTIQNHIMQIITYLTMSEPASLSPEDIAMEKEKVLRSISSIKEFHMGRYESLGVNSGHVVQTPTYAAFKLFVNTYYFADIPIYVRTGKMQKEAKSLIYIKFKNTTKQVMHDQEITENAVIITIHPELTIDISMNLKMPNTSWKSKPVRFRFNQSETFGVNTPEAYEQIVQKILIGDKSLFPTMKEITESWRIVEPMLAEDQDVEVYPIRTLPRFASQLAKENHFTWFD
;
A
#
# COMPACT_ATOMS: atom_id res chain seq x y z
N MET A 1 -0.92 -5.61 -31.01
CA MET A 1 -1.96 -4.99 -30.14
C MET A 1 -1.38 -3.70 -29.58
N LYS A 2 -1.99 -2.60 -29.86
CA LYS A 2 -1.62 -1.27 -29.35
C LYS A 2 -2.16 -1.09 -27.92
N ARG A 3 -1.37 -0.49 -27.02
CA ARG A 3 -1.77 -0.18 -25.63
C ARG A 3 -1.78 1.33 -25.43
N ILE A 4 -2.84 1.85 -24.84
CA ILE A 4 -2.99 3.27 -24.53
C ILE A 4 -3.41 3.42 -23.06
N ILE A 5 -2.60 4.11 -22.28
CA ILE A 5 -2.94 4.51 -20.92
C ILE A 5 -3.62 5.88 -20.98
N ILE A 6 -4.86 5.97 -20.54
CA ILE A 6 -5.63 7.20 -20.45
C ILE A 6 -5.55 7.67 -19.00
N GLN A 7 -4.68 8.67 -18.77
CA GLN A 7 -4.33 9.12 -17.42
C GLN A 7 -5.23 10.27 -17.00
N PHE A 8 -6.33 9.99 -16.31
CA PHE A 8 -7.14 11.01 -15.65
C PHE A 8 -6.37 11.64 -14.48
N GLY A 9 -6.44 12.98 -14.38
CA GLY A 9 -5.65 13.71 -13.37
C GLY A 9 -4.16 13.80 -13.68
N GLY A 10 -3.80 13.79 -14.97
CA GLY A 10 -2.42 13.75 -15.44
C GLY A 10 -1.54 14.95 -15.09
N THR A 11 -2.12 16.03 -14.54
CA THR A 11 -1.37 17.19 -14.03
C THR A 11 -1.29 17.23 -12.50
N GLY A 12 -1.71 16.15 -11.84
CA GLY A 12 -1.66 15.99 -10.37
C GLY A 12 -0.32 15.47 -9.86
N ASP A 13 -0.08 15.62 -8.57
CA ASP A 13 1.18 15.22 -7.92
C ASP A 13 1.53 13.75 -8.11
N LEU A 14 0.55 12.86 -8.10
CA LEU A 14 0.77 11.43 -8.31
C LEU A 14 1.32 11.16 -9.71
N ALA A 15 0.70 11.75 -10.73
CA ALA A 15 1.14 11.59 -12.11
C ALA A 15 2.57 12.11 -12.28
N LEU A 16 2.83 13.34 -11.84
CA LEU A 16 4.11 14.01 -12.01
C LEU A 16 5.26 13.33 -11.23
N LYS A 17 5.00 12.94 -9.98
CA LYS A 17 6.07 12.47 -9.07
C LYS A 17 6.28 10.96 -9.09
N LYS A 18 5.30 10.18 -9.57
CA LYS A 18 5.32 8.72 -9.49
C LYS A 18 5.04 8.02 -10.81
N LEU A 19 3.95 8.39 -11.52
CA LEU A 19 3.54 7.64 -12.70
C LEU A 19 4.42 7.92 -13.92
N TYR A 20 4.71 9.19 -14.22
CA TYR A 20 5.57 9.50 -15.37
C TYR A 20 6.98 8.97 -15.24
N PRO A 21 7.67 9.06 -14.06
CA PRO A 21 8.93 8.37 -13.86
C PRO A 21 8.82 6.85 -14.05
N ALA A 22 7.74 6.22 -13.57
CA ALA A 22 7.51 4.79 -13.76
C ALA A 22 7.28 4.42 -15.23
N TYR A 23 6.51 5.22 -15.96
CA TYR A 23 6.28 5.03 -17.40
C TYR A 23 7.57 5.15 -18.20
N GLN A 24 8.39 6.17 -17.91
CA GLN A 24 9.69 6.34 -18.53
C GLN A 24 10.59 5.11 -18.31
N HIS A 25 10.77 4.67 -17.07
CA HIS A 25 11.62 3.51 -16.76
C HIS A 25 11.12 2.22 -17.44
N LEU A 26 9.80 2.04 -17.56
CA LEU A 26 9.25 0.88 -18.25
C LEU A 26 9.48 0.94 -19.76
N MET A 27 9.38 2.11 -20.38
CA MET A 27 9.73 2.29 -21.80
C MET A 27 11.22 2.04 -22.05
N GLU A 28 12.10 2.47 -21.14
CA GLU A 28 13.54 2.14 -21.18
C GLU A 28 13.81 0.61 -21.05
N LYS A 29 12.88 -0.14 -20.42
CA LYS A 29 12.87 -1.61 -20.35
C LYS A 29 12.10 -2.27 -21.48
N GLU A 30 11.92 -1.56 -22.59
CA GLU A 30 11.28 -2.05 -23.83
C GLU A 30 9.77 -2.38 -23.71
N PHE A 31 9.08 -1.92 -22.64
CA PHE A 31 7.62 -1.97 -22.63
C PHE A 31 7.05 -0.92 -23.61
N THR A 32 6.18 -1.36 -24.52
CA THR A 32 5.57 -0.51 -25.53
C THR A 32 4.13 -0.15 -25.18
N PHE A 33 3.86 1.13 -24.99
CA PHE A 33 2.53 1.70 -24.77
C PHE A 33 2.56 3.20 -25.04
N GLU A 34 1.40 3.79 -25.26
CA GLU A 34 1.22 5.23 -25.36
C GLU A 34 0.51 5.76 -24.12
N VAL A 35 0.74 7.01 -23.77
CA VAL A 35 0.08 7.68 -22.65
C VAL A 35 -0.64 8.92 -23.15
N LEU A 36 -1.96 8.98 -22.93
CA LEU A 36 -2.75 10.19 -23.10
C LEU A 36 -3.07 10.79 -21.75
N SER A 37 -2.39 11.87 -21.41
CA SER A 37 -2.59 12.61 -20.17
C SER A 37 -3.76 13.56 -20.27
N LEU A 38 -4.69 13.49 -19.31
CA LEU A 38 -5.87 14.34 -19.22
C LEU A 38 -5.77 15.31 -18.05
N GLY A 39 -5.95 16.60 -18.29
CA GLY A 39 -5.88 17.59 -17.21
C GLY A 39 -6.40 18.96 -17.61
N ARG A 40 -6.58 19.86 -16.62
CA ARG A 40 -7.12 21.21 -16.84
C ARG A 40 -6.08 22.33 -16.72
N ARG A 41 -4.83 21.97 -16.38
CA ARG A 41 -3.82 22.98 -16.05
C ARG A 41 -3.20 23.65 -17.28
N TYR A 42 -3.06 22.92 -18.37
CA TYR A 42 -2.43 23.37 -19.59
C TYR A 42 -3.42 23.28 -20.75
N THR A 43 -3.22 24.09 -21.78
CA THR A 43 -4.08 24.11 -22.97
C THR A 43 -3.44 23.36 -24.14
N THR A 44 -2.11 23.24 -24.16
CA THR A 44 -1.36 22.58 -25.22
C THR A 44 -0.47 21.47 -24.68
N ARG A 45 -0.07 20.54 -25.54
CA ARG A 45 0.89 19.47 -25.22
C ARG A 45 2.27 20.05 -24.91
N GLU A 46 2.68 21.09 -25.64
CA GLU A 46 3.98 21.75 -25.46
C GLU A 46 4.10 22.36 -24.07
N ASP A 47 3.09 23.10 -23.63
CA ASP A 47 3.04 23.68 -22.28
C ASP A 47 3.02 22.59 -21.20
N PHE A 48 2.28 21.49 -21.44
CA PHE A 48 2.24 20.37 -20.53
C PHE A 48 3.61 19.73 -20.41
N LEU A 49 4.28 19.38 -21.50
CA LEU A 49 5.61 18.76 -21.48
C LEU A 49 6.64 19.65 -20.80
N ALA A 50 6.67 20.93 -21.14
CA ALA A 50 7.62 21.91 -20.58
C ALA A 50 7.52 22.06 -19.06
N ASN A 51 6.34 21.82 -18.46
CA ASN A 51 6.08 22.06 -17.04
C ASN A 51 5.82 20.80 -16.22
N SER A 52 5.69 19.64 -16.85
CA SER A 52 5.28 18.39 -16.19
C SER A 52 6.27 17.25 -16.34
N VAL A 53 7.21 17.37 -17.27
CA VAL A 53 8.22 16.35 -17.56
C VAL A 53 9.61 16.96 -17.37
N ASP A 54 10.53 16.17 -16.82
CA ASP A 54 11.92 16.63 -16.69
C ASP A 54 12.50 16.93 -18.08
N SER A 55 13.22 18.05 -18.19
CA SER A 55 13.86 18.46 -19.45
C SER A 55 14.91 17.48 -19.96
N SER A 56 15.40 16.60 -19.08
CA SER A 56 16.32 15.51 -19.42
C SER A 56 15.63 14.21 -19.82
N ALA A 57 14.30 14.17 -19.81
CA ALA A 57 13.54 12.96 -20.17
C ALA A 57 13.84 12.56 -21.64
N PRO A 58 14.07 11.26 -21.91
CA PRO A 58 14.41 10.79 -23.25
C PRO A 58 13.24 10.96 -24.21
N THR A 59 13.55 11.19 -25.49
CA THR A 59 12.56 11.30 -26.56
C THR A 59 11.71 10.03 -26.68
N SER A 60 12.29 8.87 -26.39
CA SER A 60 11.55 7.60 -26.33
C SER A 60 10.36 7.62 -25.38
N PHE A 61 10.38 8.45 -24.34
CA PHE A 61 9.23 8.67 -23.46
C PHE A 61 8.34 9.81 -23.95
N THR A 62 8.94 10.98 -24.26
CA THR A 62 8.16 12.17 -24.61
C THR A 62 7.38 12.00 -25.92
N ASP A 63 7.89 11.22 -26.89
CA ASP A 63 7.21 10.93 -28.15
C ASP A 63 5.95 10.05 -27.95
N HIS A 64 5.90 9.26 -26.87
CA HIS A 64 4.77 8.42 -26.50
C HIS A 64 3.86 9.03 -25.43
N LEU A 65 4.13 10.28 -24.99
CA LEU A 65 3.32 11.01 -24.03
C LEU A 65 2.58 12.15 -24.71
N ASP A 66 1.26 12.00 -24.84
CA ASP A 66 0.38 13.02 -25.37
C ASP A 66 -0.46 13.69 -24.28
N TYR A 67 -1.03 14.83 -24.55
CA TYR A 67 -1.84 15.60 -23.61
C TYR A 67 -3.10 16.13 -24.27
N LEU A 68 -4.20 16.04 -23.55
CA LEU A 68 -5.48 16.65 -23.92
C LEU A 68 -6.00 17.50 -22.77
N TYR A 69 -6.31 18.79 -23.04
CA TYR A 69 -7.09 19.58 -22.10
C TYR A 69 -8.44 18.90 -21.89
N TYR A 70 -8.73 18.53 -20.67
CA TYR A 70 -9.93 17.75 -20.35
C TYR A 70 -10.57 18.24 -19.06
N ASP A 71 -11.76 18.84 -19.19
CA ASP A 71 -12.61 19.16 -18.05
C ASP A 71 -13.85 18.27 -18.09
N MET A 72 -13.99 17.41 -17.08
CA MET A 72 -15.14 16.48 -16.96
C MET A 72 -16.49 17.21 -16.88
N ALA A 73 -16.52 18.48 -16.51
CA ALA A 73 -17.74 19.30 -16.49
C ALA A 73 -18.12 19.84 -17.87
N ASP A 74 -17.21 19.80 -18.87
CA ASP A 74 -17.50 20.25 -20.22
C ASP A 74 -18.28 19.17 -20.98
N THR A 75 -19.45 19.54 -21.47
CA THR A 75 -20.34 18.66 -22.25
C THR A 75 -19.72 18.13 -23.55
N ASN A 76 -18.71 18.80 -24.09
CA ASN A 76 -17.98 18.38 -25.28
C ASN A 76 -16.73 17.53 -24.99
N ALA A 77 -16.33 17.41 -23.74
CA ALA A 77 -15.09 16.71 -23.34
C ALA A 77 -15.04 15.27 -23.88
N VAL A 78 -16.12 14.53 -23.78
CA VAL A 78 -16.22 13.14 -24.25
C VAL A 78 -15.98 13.05 -25.77
N ASN A 79 -16.54 13.99 -26.56
CA ASN A 79 -16.36 14.00 -28.00
C ASN A 79 -14.90 14.28 -28.40
N LEU A 80 -14.26 15.24 -27.70
CA LEU A 80 -12.85 15.56 -27.91
C LEU A 80 -11.95 14.36 -27.60
N LEU A 81 -12.18 13.72 -26.44
CA LEU A 81 -11.41 12.54 -26.04
C LEU A 81 -11.64 11.35 -27.00
N SER A 82 -12.90 11.12 -27.40
CA SER A 82 -13.24 10.07 -28.37
C SER A 82 -12.57 10.30 -29.72
N ALA A 83 -12.55 11.55 -30.20
CA ALA A 83 -11.88 11.90 -31.44
C ALA A 83 -10.37 11.67 -31.36
N LYS A 84 -9.74 12.11 -30.24
CA LYS A 84 -8.31 11.91 -30.01
C LYS A 84 -7.96 10.44 -29.92
N LEU A 85 -8.74 9.62 -29.21
CA LEU A 85 -8.52 8.18 -29.13
C LEU A 85 -8.68 7.48 -30.48
N LYS A 86 -9.66 7.89 -31.33
CA LYS A 86 -9.77 7.37 -32.70
C LYS A 86 -8.54 7.67 -33.52
N GLU A 87 -8.00 8.88 -33.41
CA GLU A 87 -6.72 9.25 -34.03
C GLU A 87 -5.58 8.34 -33.57
N MET A 88 -5.46 8.15 -32.25
CA MET A 88 -4.41 7.30 -31.66
C MET A 88 -4.58 5.82 -32.01
N VAL A 89 -5.80 5.31 -32.07
CA VAL A 89 -6.11 3.92 -32.49
C VAL A 89 -5.70 3.71 -33.97
N GLY A 90 -5.98 4.70 -34.82
CA GLY A 90 -5.62 4.64 -36.23
C GLY A 90 -6.30 3.47 -36.96
N THR A 91 -5.52 2.57 -37.55
CA THR A 91 -5.99 1.40 -38.30
C THR A 91 -5.93 0.09 -37.48
N GLU A 92 -5.62 0.16 -36.18
CA GLU A 92 -5.55 -1.02 -35.34
C GLU A 92 -6.93 -1.67 -35.17
N THR A 93 -6.99 -2.99 -35.29
CA THR A 93 -8.22 -3.77 -35.14
C THR A 93 -8.46 -4.26 -33.71
N GLU A 94 -7.42 -4.23 -32.88
CA GLU A 94 -7.47 -4.63 -31.47
C GLU A 94 -6.59 -3.68 -30.64
N VAL A 95 -7.19 -3.06 -29.62
CA VAL A 95 -6.53 -2.07 -28.75
C VAL A 95 -6.81 -2.36 -27.29
N GLU A 96 -5.78 -2.23 -26.45
CA GLU A 96 -5.93 -2.28 -25.01
C GLU A 96 -5.96 -0.87 -24.43
N LEU A 97 -7.09 -0.48 -23.81
CA LEU A 97 -7.27 0.79 -23.12
C LEU A 97 -7.15 0.60 -21.62
N ILE A 98 -6.26 1.35 -21.00
CA ILE A 98 -6.03 1.34 -19.55
C ILE A 98 -6.44 2.70 -19.00
N TYR A 99 -7.63 2.77 -18.39
CA TYR A 99 -8.14 3.98 -17.76
C TYR A 99 -7.53 4.12 -16.35
N TYR A 100 -6.57 5.01 -16.18
CA TYR A 100 -5.94 5.26 -14.89
C TYR A 100 -6.60 6.46 -14.20
N LEU A 101 -7.38 6.20 -13.12
CA LEU A 101 -8.11 7.23 -12.39
C LEU A 101 -7.27 7.76 -11.21
N ALA A 102 -6.37 8.72 -11.47
CA ALA A 102 -5.70 9.50 -10.43
C ALA A 102 -6.62 10.66 -9.97
N LEU A 103 -7.86 10.33 -9.60
CA LEU A 103 -8.94 11.23 -9.22
C LEU A 103 -9.39 10.99 -7.79
N GLN A 104 -10.09 11.97 -7.21
CA GLN A 104 -10.82 11.74 -5.97
C GLN A 104 -12.00 10.78 -6.22
N PRO A 105 -12.32 9.87 -5.27
CA PRO A 105 -13.40 8.90 -5.45
C PRO A 105 -14.79 9.51 -5.74
N SER A 106 -15.04 10.74 -5.31
CA SER A 106 -16.26 11.48 -5.62
C SER A 106 -16.48 11.74 -7.12
N LEU A 107 -15.42 11.63 -7.92
CA LEU A 107 -15.48 11.83 -9.39
C LEU A 107 -15.59 10.50 -10.17
N TYR A 108 -15.61 9.36 -9.48
CA TYR A 108 -15.63 8.05 -10.17
C TYR A 108 -16.92 7.83 -10.96
N GLU A 109 -18.06 8.25 -10.43
CA GLU A 109 -19.35 8.07 -11.13
C GLU A 109 -19.39 8.81 -12.47
N ASP A 110 -18.94 10.07 -12.48
CA ASP A 110 -18.86 10.87 -13.68
C ASP A 110 -17.83 10.29 -14.67
N ALA A 111 -16.65 9.89 -14.15
CA ALA A 111 -15.61 9.27 -14.98
C ALA A 111 -16.11 7.98 -15.65
N ILE A 112 -16.76 7.09 -14.89
CA ILE A 112 -17.32 5.84 -15.43
C ILE A 112 -18.41 6.11 -16.47
N HIS A 113 -19.27 7.11 -16.23
CA HIS A 113 -20.27 7.48 -17.20
C HIS A 113 -19.64 7.93 -18.53
N GLN A 114 -18.62 8.78 -18.47
CA GLN A 114 -17.89 9.25 -19.66
C GLN A 114 -17.12 8.13 -20.34
N ILE A 115 -16.46 7.25 -19.61
CA ILE A 115 -15.75 6.08 -20.15
C ILE A 115 -16.71 5.19 -20.96
N LYS A 116 -17.91 4.93 -20.47
CA LYS A 116 -18.91 4.14 -21.21
C LYS A 116 -19.27 4.78 -22.55
N GLN A 117 -19.39 6.11 -22.62
CA GLN A 117 -19.67 6.83 -23.86
C GLN A 117 -18.48 6.77 -24.83
N ILE A 118 -17.26 6.88 -24.29
CA ILE A 118 -16.01 6.75 -25.05
C ILE A 118 -15.91 5.35 -25.66
N ASP A 119 -16.05 4.31 -24.83
CA ASP A 119 -16.03 2.91 -25.26
C ASP A 119 -17.03 2.65 -26.39
N ALA A 120 -18.28 3.07 -26.21
CA ALA A 120 -19.32 2.93 -27.24
C ALA A 120 -18.96 3.64 -28.56
N SER A 121 -18.19 4.72 -28.51
CA SER A 121 -17.73 5.43 -29.69
C SER A 121 -16.58 4.71 -30.42
N LEU A 122 -15.82 3.85 -29.73
CA LEU A 122 -14.68 3.10 -30.24
C LEU A 122 -15.05 1.66 -30.64
N ASP A 123 -16.02 1.03 -30.00
CA ASP A 123 -16.47 -0.34 -30.28
C ASP A 123 -16.88 -0.55 -31.76
N CYS A 124 -17.26 0.51 -32.46
CA CYS A 124 -17.57 0.44 -33.89
C CYS A 124 -16.31 0.50 -34.80
N VAL A 125 -15.12 0.72 -34.22
CA VAL A 125 -13.86 0.90 -34.96
C VAL A 125 -12.90 -0.26 -34.73
N CYS A 126 -12.80 -0.76 -33.48
CA CYS A 126 -11.85 -1.80 -33.09
C CYS A 126 -12.39 -2.65 -31.93
N THR A 127 -11.80 -3.82 -31.72
CA THR A 127 -12.04 -4.62 -30.51
C THR A 127 -11.30 -4.00 -29.33
N LEU A 128 -12.04 -3.71 -28.25
CA LEU A 128 -11.47 -3.12 -27.05
C LEU A 128 -11.19 -4.20 -25.98
N ILE A 129 -9.95 -4.22 -25.50
CA ILE A 129 -9.57 -4.84 -24.24
C ILE A 129 -9.45 -3.71 -23.22
N LYS A 130 -10.12 -3.83 -22.08
CA LYS A 130 -10.24 -2.73 -21.14
C LYS A 130 -9.66 -3.08 -19.77
N LYS A 131 -9.03 -2.09 -19.17
CA LYS A 131 -8.62 -2.13 -17.75
C LYS A 131 -8.95 -0.78 -17.12
N ILE A 132 -9.35 -0.81 -15.84
CA ILE A 132 -9.48 0.40 -15.04
C ILE A 132 -8.61 0.28 -13.79
N VAL A 133 -7.87 1.34 -13.51
CA VAL A 133 -6.98 1.46 -12.37
C VAL A 133 -7.51 2.55 -11.45
N VAL A 134 -7.73 2.20 -10.19
CA VAL A 134 -8.24 3.12 -9.17
C VAL A 134 -7.28 3.20 -8.00
N GLU A 135 -7.05 4.42 -7.52
CA GLU A 135 -6.19 4.72 -6.39
C GLU A 135 -6.94 4.69 -5.05
N LYS A 136 -6.19 4.51 -3.96
CA LYS A 136 -6.73 4.70 -2.61
C LYS A 136 -7.15 6.16 -2.35
N PRO A 137 -8.15 6.40 -1.48
CA PRO A 137 -8.87 5.45 -0.65
C PRO A 137 -9.98 4.71 -1.39
N PHE A 138 -10.15 3.41 -1.07
CA PHE A 138 -11.27 2.62 -1.57
C PHE A 138 -12.48 2.80 -0.64
N GLY A 139 -13.15 3.95 -0.76
CA GLY A 139 -14.18 4.40 0.17
C GLY A 139 -13.61 5.07 1.43
N PHE A 140 -14.52 5.56 2.24
CA PHE A 140 -14.24 6.14 3.56
C PHE A 140 -14.74 5.24 4.70
N ASP A 141 -15.57 4.26 4.37
CA ASP A 141 -16.17 3.23 5.20
C ASP A 141 -16.61 2.06 4.30
N LEU A 142 -17.19 1.03 4.91
CA LEU A 142 -17.65 -0.15 4.18
C LEU A 142 -18.72 0.19 3.13
N GLU A 143 -19.70 1.03 3.49
CA GLU A 143 -20.82 1.39 2.61
C GLU A 143 -20.34 2.13 1.36
N SER A 144 -19.52 3.15 1.54
CA SER A 144 -18.95 3.91 0.41
C SER A 144 -18.00 3.07 -0.45
N ALA A 145 -17.26 2.13 0.15
CA ALA A 145 -16.41 1.20 -0.60
C ALA A 145 -17.24 0.28 -1.50
N GLN A 146 -18.35 -0.26 -0.98
CA GLN A 146 -19.28 -1.08 -1.76
C GLN A 146 -19.92 -0.27 -2.88
N ARG A 147 -20.40 0.95 -2.58
CA ARG A 147 -20.98 1.84 -3.57
C ARG A 147 -20.01 2.17 -4.71
N TYR A 148 -18.75 2.49 -4.40
CA TYR A 148 -17.76 2.77 -5.45
C TYR A 148 -17.46 1.53 -6.29
N ASN A 149 -17.42 0.36 -5.67
CA ASN A 149 -17.28 -0.89 -6.41
C ASN A 149 -18.44 -1.13 -7.38
N GLU A 150 -19.69 -0.94 -6.95
CA GLU A 150 -20.87 -1.06 -7.80
C GLU A 150 -20.83 -0.09 -8.98
N ILE A 151 -20.29 1.12 -8.79
CA ILE A 151 -20.10 2.08 -9.88
C ILE A 151 -19.11 1.53 -10.92
N LEU A 152 -17.98 0.98 -10.47
CA LEU A 152 -16.98 0.38 -11.37
C LEU A 152 -17.54 -0.83 -12.12
N GLU A 153 -18.28 -1.71 -11.44
CA GLU A 153 -18.89 -2.91 -12.01
C GLU A 153 -19.97 -2.64 -13.06
N LYS A 154 -20.49 -1.41 -13.13
CA LYS A 154 -21.39 -0.99 -14.22
C LYS A 154 -20.71 -0.95 -15.60
N ALA A 155 -19.39 -0.86 -15.65
CA ALA A 155 -18.62 -0.71 -16.89
C ALA A 155 -17.50 -1.75 -17.06
N PHE A 156 -17.03 -2.36 -15.97
CA PHE A 156 -15.89 -3.25 -15.94
C PHE A 156 -16.20 -4.52 -15.14
N THR A 157 -15.66 -5.65 -15.57
CA THR A 157 -15.65 -6.88 -14.77
C THR A 157 -14.56 -6.80 -13.69
N ASP A 158 -14.67 -7.60 -12.63
CA ASP A 158 -13.65 -7.61 -11.57
C ASP A 158 -12.24 -7.94 -12.10
N LYS A 159 -12.13 -8.71 -13.20
CA LYS A 159 -10.85 -8.99 -13.84
C LYS A 159 -10.20 -7.76 -14.47
N GLU A 160 -10.99 -6.80 -14.87
CA GLU A 160 -10.57 -5.55 -15.50
C GLU A 160 -10.27 -4.45 -14.48
N ILE A 161 -10.70 -4.59 -13.21
CA ILE A 161 -10.52 -3.56 -12.16
C ILE A 161 -9.23 -3.82 -11.38
N PHE A 162 -8.31 -2.85 -11.39
CA PHE A 162 -7.04 -2.85 -10.65
C PHE A 162 -7.10 -1.81 -9.53
N ARG A 163 -7.19 -2.27 -8.29
CA ARG A 163 -7.24 -1.42 -7.08
C ARG A 163 -5.82 -1.28 -6.53
N VAL A 164 -5.27 -0.06 -6.55
CA VAL A 164 -3.86 0.16 -6.22
C VAL A 164 -3.66 0.37 -4.73
N ASP A 165 -2.93 -0.55 -4.09
CA ASP A 165 -2.23 -0.28 -2.84
C ASP A 165 -0.72 -0.27 -3.13
N HIS A 166 -0.11 0.92 -3.07
CA HIS A 166 1.29 1.09 -3.44
C HIS A 166 2.28 0.33 -2.52
N TYR A 167 1.86 -0.08 -1.31
CA TYR A 167 2.69 -0.95 -0.47
C TYR A 167 2.85 -2.34 -1.05
N LEU A 168 1.83 -2.87 -1.74
CA LEU A 168 1.93 -4.16 -2.43
C LEU A 168 2.94 -4.14 -3.59
N GLY A 169 3.18 -2.96 -4.18
CA GLY A 169 4.24 -2.77 -5.16
C GLY A 169 5.65 -2.66 -4.59
N LYS A 170 5.81 -2.63 -3.26
CA LYS A 170 7.15 -2.61 -2.66
C LYS A 170 7.77 -4.00 -2.65
N GLU A 171 9.05 -4.08 -2.98
CA GLU A 171 9.86 -5.30 -3.10
C GLU A 171 9.77 -6.19 -1.85
N PHE A 172 9.67 -5.59 -0.66
CA PHE A 172 9.61 -6.34 0.59
C PHE A 172 8.40 -7.28 0.68
N MET A 173 7.27 -6.94 0.05
CA MET A 173 6.06 -7.78 0.08
C MET A 173 6.29 -9.10 -0.66
N GLN A 174 6.94 -9.05 -1.82
CA GLN A 174 7.31 -10.25 -2.58
C GLN A 174 8.41 -11.03 -1.84
N ASN A 175 9.41 -10.33 -1.31
CA ASN A 175 10.46 -10.94 -0.51
C ASN A 175 9.91 -11.65 0.73
N LEU A 176 8.85 -11.13 1.36
CA LEU A 176 8.21 -11.78 2.50
C LEU A 176 7.60 -13.14 2.13
N LEU A 177 6.96 -13.25 0.95
CA LEU A 177 6.46 -14.53 0.45
C LEU A 177 7.58 -15.53 0.19
N LEU A 178 8.62 -15.10 -0.52
CA LEU A 178 9.77 -15.96 -0.81
C LEU A 178 10.50 -16.38 0.47
N MET A 179 10.70 -15.44 1.41
CA MET A 179 11.32 -15.75 2.69
C MET A 179 10.53 -16.82 3.45
N ARG A 180 9.20 -16.71 3.50
CA ARG A 180 8.34 -17.63 4.26
C ARG A 180 8.21 -18.99 3.61
N PHE A 181 8.08 -19.06 2.29
CA PHE A 181 7.66 -20.29 1.59
C PHE A 181 8.77 -20.98 0.80
N HIS A 182 9.86 -20.28 0.47
CA HIS A 182 11.01 -20.87 -0.26
C HIS A 182 12.20 -21.23 0.64
N ASN A 183 12.09 -20.95 1.98
CA ASN A 183 13.14 -21.28 2.92
C ASN A 183 12.64 -22.24 4.00
N ASP A 184 12.99 -23.51 3.91
CA ASP A 184 12.54 -24.56 4.83
C ASP A 184 12.78 -24.26 6.29
N ILE A 185 13.89 -23.59 6.63
CA ILE A 185 14.20 -23.19 8.00
C ILE A 185 13.16 -22.22 8.52
N ILE A 186 12.87 -21.17 7.78
CA ILE A 186 11.90 -20.13 8.13
C ILE A 186 10.49 -20.73 8.16
N ARG A 187 10.10 -21.50 7.17
CA ARG A 187 8.79 -22.15 7.07
C ARG A 187 8.46 -22.99 8.31
N ARG A 188 9.45 -23.69 8.89
CA ARG A 188 9.27 -24.57 10.07
C ARG A 188 9.09 -23.82 11.39
N ILE A 189 9.52 -22.58 11.47
CA ILE A 189 9.46 -21.76 12.67
C ILE A 189 8.46 -20.60 12.59
N TRP A 190 7.64 -20.56 11.54
CA TRP A 190 6.75 -19.43 11.27
C TRP A 190 5.29 -19.73 11.64
N ASP A 191 5.07 -20.13 12.91
CA ASP A 191 3.74 -20.46 13.42
C ASP A 191 3.63 -20.26 14.93
N ASN A 192 2.41 -20.51 15.46
CA ASN A 192 2.10 -20.33 16.88
C ASN A 192 2.83 -21.29 17.84
N ARG A 193 3.53 -22.29 17.35
CA ARG A 193 4.38 -23.16 18.20
C ARG A 193 5.65 -22.44 18.61
N THR A 194 6.14 -21.55 17.77
CA THR A 194 7.46 -20.91 17.89
C THR A 194 7.38 -19.41 18.04
N ILE A 195 6.43 -18.72 17.39
CA ILE A 195 6.26 -17.27 17.50
C ILE A 195 5.54 -16.94 18.80
N GLU A 196 6.08 -15.98 19.56
CA GLU A 196 5.48 -15.46 20.80
C GLU A 196 4.58 -14.25 20.50
N SER A 197 5.08 -13.30 19.70
CA SER A 197 4.36 -12.08 19.34
C SER A 197 4.91 -11.46 18.06
N ILE A 198 4.10 -10.61 17.44
CA ILE A 198 4.50 -9.81 16.27
C ILE A 198 4.24 -8.33 16.60
N GLN A 199 5.19 -7.45 16.26
CA GLN A 199 4.98 -6.01 16.32
C GLN A 199 5.11 -5.43 14.91
N ILE A 200 4.19 -4.55 14.53
CA ILE A 200 4.20 -3.80 13.27
C ILE A 200 4.27 -2.32 13.62
N ILE A 201 5.32 -1.66 13.20
CA ILE A 201 5.62 -0.27 13.54
C ILE A 201 5.75 0.55 12.29
N PHE A 202 4.94 1.62 12.19
CA PHE A 202 4.90 2.54 11.06
C PHE A 202 4.92 3.96 11.57
N ASP A 203 6.11 4.48 11.83
CA ASP A 203 6.34 5.81 12.37
C ASP A 203 6.81 6.78 11.26
N GLU A 204 6.14 7.93 11.12
CA GLU A 204 6.45 9.00 10.18
C GLU A 204 6.92 10.27 10.93
N THR A 205 7.95 10.94 10.43
CA THR A 205 8.45 12.20 11.03
C THR A 205 7.68 13.44 10.56
N HIS A 206 6.92 13.31 9.48
CA HIS A 206 6.19 14.43 8.87
C HIS A 206 4.78 14.58 9.45
N GLY A 207 4.31 15.82 9.54
CA GLY A 207 2.91 16.16 9.82
C GLY A 207 2.06 16.22 8.55
N VAL A 208 0.82 16.71 8.71
CA VAL A 208 -0.17 16.78 7.62
C VAL A 208 -0.57 18.23 7.28
N ASP A 209 0.09 19.21 7.87
CA ASP A 209 -0.33 20.62 7.84
C ASP A 209 -0.57 21.16 6.41
N GLN A 210 0.24 20.77 5.44
CA GLN A 210 0.07 21.18 4.04
C GLN A 210 -1.15 20.54 3.34
N ARG A 211 -1.72 19.46 3.91
CA ARG A 211 -2.86 18.72 3.38
C ARG A 211 -3.94 18.50 4.42
N LEU A 212 -4.02 19.39 5.41
CA LEU A 212 -4.89 19.26 6.57
C LEU A 212 -6.35 19.02 6.17
N GLY A 213 -6.92 19.84 5.29
CA GLY A 213 -8.32 19.71 4.87
C GLY A 213 -8.67 18.38 4.19
N PHE A 214 -7.69 17.74 3.55
CA PHE A 214 -7.86 16.37 3.04
C PHE A 214 -7.72 15.34 4.16
N TYR A 215 -6.69 15.51 5.02
CA TYR A 215 -6.39 14.55 6.07
C TYR A 215 -7.47 14.50 7.17
N GLU A 216 -8.16 15.61 7.43
CA GLU A 216 -9.29 15.67 8.38
C GLU A 216 -10.38 14.65 8.07
N LYS A 217 -10.60 14.33 6.79
CA LYS A 217 -11.57 13.33 6.34
C LYS A 217 -11.02 11.90 6.37
N ILE A 218 -9.71 11.74 6.37
CA ILE A 218 -9.04 10.45 6.22
C ILE A 218 -8.63 9.87 7.58
N GLY A 219 -7.81 10.60 8.33
CA GLY A 219 -7.23 10.13 9.60
C GLY A 219 -6.32 8.90 9.43
N VAL A 220 -5.68 8.48 10.50
CA VAL A 220 -4.70 7.39 10.49
C VAL A 220 -5.29 6.04 10.10
N VAL A 221 -6.56 5.80 10.40
CA VAL A 221 -7.23 4.53 10.09
C VAL A 221 -7.34 4.32 8.58
N ARG A 222 -7.88 5.33 7.88
CA ARG A 222 -8.07 5.27 6.42
C ARG A 222 -6.77 5.47 5.64
N ASP A 223 -5.81 6.24 6.22
CA ASP A 223 -4.53 6.50 5.56
C ASP A 223 -3.64 5.25 5.55
N THR A 224 -3.62 4.46 6.64
CA THR A 224 -2.59 3.44 6.85
C THR A 224 -3.14 2.08 7.29
N ILE A 225 -4.11 2.04 8.23
CA ILE A 225 -4.48 0.78 8.90
C ILE A 225 -5.34 -0.10 7.99
N GLN A 226 -6.42 0.45 7.45
CA GLN A 226 -7.40 -0.27 6.62
C GLN A 226 -6.77 -0.91 5.37
N ASN A 227 -5.70 -0.34 4.89
CA ASN A 227 -5.02 -0.75 3.66
C ASN A 227 -3.66 -1.41 3.97
N HIS A 228 -2.58 -0.65 4.01
CA HIS A 228 -1.21 -1.15 4.10
C HIS A 228 -0.98 -2.14 5.25
N ILE A 229 -1.44 -1.81 6.46
CA ILE A 229 -1.23 -2.68 7.63
C ILE A 229 -2.03 -3.98 7.50
N MET A 230 -3.28 -3.92 7.06
CA MET A 230 -4.08 -5.13 6.82
C MET A 230 -3.43 -6.01 5.75
N GLN A 231 -2.90 -5.44 4.67
CA GLN A 231 -2.19 -6.19 3.65
C GLN A 231 -0.90 -6.84 4.19
N ILE A 232 -0.12 -6.13 4.98
CA ILE A 232 1.10 -6.68 5.63
C ILE A 232 0.73 -7.84 6.54
N ILE A 233 -0.31 -7.71 7.35
CA ILE A 233 -0.79 -8.80 8.23
C ILE A 233 -1.17 -10.03 7.40
N THR A 234 -1.84 -9.87 6.25
CA THR A 234 -2.18 -11.01 5.41
C THR A 234 -0.94 -11.74 4.90
N TYR A 235 0.05 -11.03 4.40
CA TYR A 235 1.30 -11.62 3.91
C TYR A 235 2.14 -12.27 5.02
N LEU A 236 2.09 -11.72 6.23
CA LEU A 236 2.76 -12.29 7.42
C LEU A 236 2.13 -13.59 7.89
N THR A 237 0.80 -13.74 7.73
CA THR A 237 0.04 -14.77 8.46
C THR A 237 -0.76 -15.72 7.55
N MET A 238 -0.81 -15.49 6.23
CA MET A 238 -1.48 -16.40 5.32
C MET A 238 -0.80 -17.77 5.27
N SER A 239 -1.55 -18.81 4.94
CA SER A 239 -0.99 -20.12 4.64
C SER A 239 -0.25 -20.10 3.30
N GLU A 240 0.56 -21.12 3.05
CA GLU A 240 1.22 -21.29 1.75
C GLU A 240 0.16 -21.42 0.66
N PRO A 241 0.15 -20.52 -0.35
CA PRO A 241 -0.82 -20.61 -1.44
C PRO A 241 -0.49 -21.81 -2.34
N ALA A 242 -1.50 -22.34 -3.03
CA ALA A 242 -1.32 -23.46 -3.95
C ALA A 242 -0.37 -23.13 -5.11
N SER A 243 -0.35 -21.87 -5.53
CA SER A 243 0.61 -21.31 -6.48
C SER A 243 0.81 -19.81 -6.23
N LEU A 244 1.75 -19.18 -6.95
CA LEU A 244 1.92 -17.72 -6.93
C LEU A 244 0.94 -17.01 -7.89
N SER A 245 -0.15 -17.67 -8.31
CA SER A 245 -1.20 -17.01 -9.08
C SER A 245 -1.91 -15.94 -8.24
N PRO A 246 -2.43 -14.88 -8.87
CA PRO A 246 -3.21 -13.86 -8.17
C PRO A 246 -4.39 -14.45 -7.37
N GLU A 247 -5.07 -15.44 -7.93
CA GLU A 247 -6.23 -16.09 -7.34
C GLU A 247 -5.88 -16.87 -6.07
N ASP A 248 -4.80 -17.66 -6.11
CA ASP A 248 -4.35 -18.46 -4.97
C ASP A 248 -3.86 -17.58 -3.81
N ILE A 249 -3.10 -16.53 -4.15
CA ILE A 249 -2.64 -15.54 -3.16
C ILE A 249 -3.84 -14.82 -2.53
N ALA A 250 -4.78 -14.32 -3.33
CA ALA A 250 -5.97 -13.60 -2.86
C ALA A 250 -6.84 -14.49 -1.96
N MET A 251 -6.99 -15.78 -2.30
CA MET A 251 -7.75 -16.74 -1.49
C MET A 251 -7.15 -16.91 -0.09
N GLU A 252 -5.84 -17.03 0.03
CA GLU A 252 -5.19 -17.16 1.34
C GLU A 252 -5.26 -15.88 2.16
N LYS A 253 -5.11 -14.71 1.52
CA LYS A 253 -5.28 -13.39 2.15
C LYS A 253 -6.71 -13.19 2.68
N GLU A 254 -7.72 -13.56 1.88
CA GLU A 254 -9.14 -13.51 2.29
C GLU A 254 -9.40 -14.36 3.54
N LYS A 255 -8.85 -15.58 3.62
CA LYS A 255 -8.97 -16.45 4.82
C LYS A 255 -8.40 -15.76 6.06
N VAL A 256 -7.26 -15.10 5.94
CA VAL A 256 -6.67 -14.34 7.05
C VAL A 256 -7.62 -13.24 7.51
N LEU A 257 -8.05 -12.35 6.61
CA LEU A 257 -8.89 -11.22 6.97
C LEU A 257 -10.22 -11.66 7.60
N ARG A 258 -10.85 -12.72 7.09
CA ARG A 258 -12.06 -13.29 7.69
C ARG A 258 -11.85 -13.87 9.07
N SER A 259 -10.65 -14.33 9.39
CA SER A 259 -10.31 -14.88 10.69
C SER A 259 -10.06 -13.82 11.76
N ILE A 260 -9.88 -12.56 11.38
CA ILE A 260 -9.65 -11.44 12.29
C ILE A 260 -11.00 -10.91 12.77
N SER A 261 -11.19 -10.84 14.09
CA SER A 261 -12.31 -10.10 14.70
C SER A 261 -12.10 -8.59 14.54
N SER A 262 -13.17 -7.80 14.64
CA SER A 262 -13.05 -6.34 14.67
C SER A 262 -12.11 -5.89 15.79
N ILE A 263 -11.30 -4.87 15.52
CA ILE A 263 -10.36 -4.31 16.50
C ILE A 263 -11.16 -3.61 17.60
N LYS A 264 -11.04 -4.10 18.84
CA LYS A 264 -11.76 -3.54 20.01
C LYS A 264 -10.82 -2.92 21.04
N GLU A 265 -9.57 -3.38 21.10
CA GLU A 265 -8.55 -2.84 22.00
C GLU A 265 -7.63 -1.92 21.20
N PHE A 266 -7.92 -0.63 21.21
CA PHE A 266 -7.15 0.38 20.49
C PHE A 266 -7.14 1.71 21.24
N HIS A 267 -6.11 2.50 20.98
CA HIS A 267 -5.98 3.88 21.42
C HIS A 267 -5.61 4.75 20.23
N MET A 268 -6.16 5.94 20.19
CA MET A 268 -5.88 6.91 19.13
C MET A 268 -5.44 8.25 19.71
N GLY A 269 -4.64 8.97 18.94
CA GLY A 269 -4.17 10.29 19.35
C GLY A 269 -3.87 11.20 18.16
N ARG A 270 -3.75 12.48 18.46
CA ARG A 270 -3.30 13.50 17.53
C ARG A 270 -2.10 14.26 18.09
N TYR A 271 -1.18 14.67 17.24
CA TYR A 271 -0.06 15.47 17.73
C TYR A 271 -0.52 16.88 18.14
N GLU A 272 0.16 17.45 19.14
CA GLU A 272 -0.23 18.68 19.82
C GLU A 272 -0.37 19.90 18.90
N SER A 273 0.44 19.99 17.84
CA SER A 273 0.43 21.10 16.89
C SER A 273 -0.53 20.93 15.71
N LEU A 274 -1.34 19.83 15.67
CA LEU A 274 -2.27 19.58 14.57
C LEU A 274 -3.32 20.69 14.49
N GLY A 275 -3.38 21.36 13.34
CA GLY A 275 -4.39 22.38 13.06
C GLY A 275 -4.23 23.69 13.83
N VAL A 276 -3.09 23.99 14.44
CA VAL A 276 -2.85 25.25 15.18
C VAL A 276 -3.17 26.49 14.33
N ASN A 277 -2.96 26.43 13.02
CA ASN A 277 -3.22 27.53 12.08
C ASN A 277 -4.55 27.39 11.31
N SER A 278 -5.39 26.39 11.61
CA SER A 278 -6.62 26.13 10.86
C SER A 278 -7.81 26.99 11.29
N GLY A 279 -7.72 27.65 12.45
CA GLY A 279 -8.81 28.44 13.02
C GLY A 279 -9.91 27.60 13.71
N HIS A 280 -9.78 26.27 13.74
CA HIS A 280 -10.68 25.37 14.45
C HIS A 280 -9.91 24.20 15.10
N VAL A 281 -10.58 23.49 16.02
CA VAL A 281 -9.99 22.32 16.70
C VAL A 281 -10.10 21.11 15.80
N VAL A 282 -8.96 20.56 15.41
CA VAL A 282 -8.89 19.32 14.62
C VAL A 282 -8.80 18.14 15.57
N GLN A 283 -9.78 17.23 15.51
CA GLN A 283 -9.83 16.02 16.36
C GLN A 283 -9.41 14.75 15.61
N THR A 284 -9.07 14.85 14.34
CA THR A 284 -8.72 13.70 13.52
C THR A 284 -7.48 12.98 14.04
N PRO A 285 -7.54 11.65 14.29
CA PRO A 285 -6.40 10.89 14.79
C PRO A 285 -5.26 10.84 13.78
N THR A 286 -4.05 11.12 14.26
CA THR A 286 -2.80 11.02 13.49
C THR A 286 -1.89 9.89 13.99
N TYR A 287 -2.32 9.20 15.04
CA TYR A 287 -1.65 8.05 15.64
C TYR A 287 -2.68 7.03 16.11
N ALA A 288 -2.34 5.75 15.99
CA ALA A 288 -3.07 4.67 16.63
C ALA A 288 -2.12 3.58 17.13
N ALA A 289 -2.50 2.96 18.25
CA ALA A 289 -1.88 1.74 18.77
C ALA A 289 -2.98 0.75 19.12
N PHE A 290 -2.83 -0.51 18.72
CA PHE A 290 -3.84 -1.54 18.94
C PHE A 290 -3.25 -2.95 18.97
N LYS A 291 -4.06 -3.89 19.43
CA LYS A 291 -3.78 -5.32 19.41
C LYS A 291 -4.85 -6.05 18.63
N LEU A 292 -4.45 -7.05 17.86
CA LEU A 292 -5.36 -7.98 17.19
C LEU A 292 -4.80 -9.41 17.19
N PHE A 293 -5.66 -10.36 16.81
CA PHE A 293 -5.32 -11.76 16.63
C PHE A 293 -5.81 -12.24 15.26
N VAL A 294 -5.00 -13.13 14.65
CA VAL A 294 -5.36 -13.86 13.42
C VAL A 294 -5.73 -15.29 13.84
N ASN A 295 -7.01 -15.62 13.84
CA ASN A 295 -7.54 -16.88 14.34
C ASN A 295 -7.48 -18.00 13.28
N THR A 296 -6.35 -18.16 12.61
CA THR A 296 -6.07 -19.29 11.72
C THR A 296 -5.31 -20.38 12.48
N TYR A 297 -5.28 -21.60 11.95
CA TYR A 297 -4.63 -22.74 12.61
C TYR A 297 -3.18 -22.47 13.02
N TYR A 298 -2.43 -21.78 12.15
CA TYR A 298 -0.99 -21.52 12.39
C TYR A 298 -0.72 -20.24 13.20
N PHE A 299 -1.70 -19.33 13.35
CA PHE A 299 -1.47 -18.04 14.01
C PHE A 299 -2.41 -17.75 15.18
N ALA A 300 -3.29 -18.72 15.53
CA ALA A 300 -4.13 -18.58 16.71
C ALA A 300 -3.26 -18.29 17.96
N ASP A 301 -3.77 -17.42 18.82
CA ASP A 301 -3.15 -16.99 20.08
C ASP A 301 -1.84 -16.20 19.97
N ILE A 302 -1.38 -15.86 18.76
CA ILE A 302 -0.25 -14.93 18.59
C ILE A 302 -0.77 -13.49 18.64
N PRO A 303 -0.43 -12.68 19.64
CA PRO A 303 -0.78 -11.27 19.64
C PRO A 303 0.02 -10.51 18.57
N ILE A 304 -0.69 -9.72 17.78
CA ILE A 304 -0.09 -8.78 16.83
C ILE A 304 -0.33 -7.37 17.37
N TYR A 305 0.74 -6.71 17.77
CA TYR A 305 0.74 -5.34 18.25
C TYR A 305 1.09 -4.39 17.10
N VAL A 306 0.28 -3.39 16.91
CA VAL A 306 0.46 -2.42 15.84
C VAL A 306 0.52 -1.02 16.40
N ARG A 307 1.48 -0.23 15.94
CA ARG A 307 1.48 1.22 16.13
C ARG A 307 1.81 1.92 14.81
N THR A 308 1.13 3.01 14.56
CA THR A 308 1.39 3.86 13.41
C THR A 308 1.07 5.31 13.74
N GLY A 309 1.91 6.24 13.30
CA GLY A 309 1.63 7.66 13.58
C GLY A 309 2.59 8.63 12.95
N LYS A 310 2.15 9.89 12.95
CA LYS A 310 2.87 11.03 12.37
C LYS A 310 3.59 11.82 13.46
N MET A 311 4.53 12.69 13.05
CA MET A 311 5.36 13.53 13.92
C MET A 311 6.14 12.71 14.98
N GLN A 312 6.54 11.49 14.62
CA GLN A 312 7.38 10.65 15.48
C GLN A 312 8.85 11.09 15.41
N LYS A 313 9.67 10.59 16.34
CA LYS A 313 11.10 10.94 16.45
C LYS A 313 11.89 10.54 15.20
N GLU A 314 11.60 9.35 14.67
CA GLU A 314 12.28 8.75 13.52
C GLU A 314 11.25 8.20 12.55
N ALA A 315 11.53 8.33 11.25
CA ALA A 315 10.74 7.67 10.23
C ALA A 315 11.22 6.23 10.13
N LYS A 316 10.37 5.29 10.54
CA LYS A 316 10.67 3.86 10.41
C LYS A 316 9.43 3.04 10.14
N SER A 317 9.59 2.05 9.27
CA SER A 317 8.58 1.03 9.05
C SER A 317 9.25 -0.32 9.25
N LEU A 318 8.82 -1.08 10.23
CA LEU A 318 9.41 -2.39 10.52
C LEU A 318 8.40 -3.38 11.09
N ILE A 319 8.77 -4.65 10.98
CA ILE A 319 8.08 -5.79 11.55
C ILE A 319 9.08 -6.51 12.47
N TYR A 320 8.71 -6.66 13.74
CA TYR A 320 9.48 -7.40 14.72
C TYR A 320 8.74 -8.67 15.10
N ILE A 321 9.34 -9.82 14.88
CA ILE A 321 8.78 -11.13 15.17
C ILE A 321 9.60 -11.75 16.29
N LYS A 322 9.00 -11.87 17.44
CA LYS A 322 9.61 -12.44 18.65
C LYS A 322 9.30 -13.93 18.73
N PHE A 323 10.32 -14.75 18.96
CA PHE A 323 10.16 -16.18 19.15
C PHE A 323 10.09 -16.56 20.64
N LYS A 324 9.34 -17.62 20.94
CA LYS A 324 9.22 -18.19 22.27
C LYS A 324 10.58 -18.67 22.78
N ASN A 325 10.87 -18.36 24.01
CA ASN A 325 12.07 -18.86 24.65
C ASN A 325 11.79 -20.21 25.32
N THR A 326 12.22 -21.29 24.67
CA THR A 326 12.01 -22.67 25.15
C THR A 326 13.22 -23.24 25.93
N THR A 327 14.35 -22.52 25.95
CA THR A 327 15.63 -23.07 26.47
C THR A 327 15.89 -22.81 27.94
N LYS A 328 14.91 -22.37 28.74
CA LYS A 328 15.04 -22.08 30.18
C LYS A 328 15.57 -23.24 31.03
N GLN A 329 15.50 -24.48 30.51
CA GLN A 329 15.88 -25.66 31.28
C GLN A 329 17.40 -25.98 31.34
N VAL A 330 18.19 -25.49 30.37
CA VAL A 330 19.62 -25.85 30.29
C VAL A 330 20.54 -24.75 30.84
N MET A 331 20.06 -23.51 30.88
CA MET A 331 20.87 -22.33 31.25
C MET A 331 20.15 -21.46 32.30
N HIS A 332 19.83 -22.05 33.46
CA HIS A 332 19.02 -21.43 34.52
C HIS A 332 19.52 -20.07 35.04
N ASP A 333 20.83 -19.82 34.95
CA ASP A 333 21.47 -18.65 35.59
C ASP A 333 21.91 -17.60 34.57
N GLN A 334 21.42 -17.63 33.30
CA GLN A 334 21.86 -16.72 32.26
C GLN A 334 20.70 -15.88 31.70
N GLU A 335 20.93 -14.60 31.55
CA GLU A 335 20.06 -13.75 30.76
C GLU A 335 20.15 -14.14 29.26
N ILE A 336 19.13 -14.82 28.78
CA ILE A 336 19.00 -15.20 27.38
C ILE A 336 18.12 -14.15 26.72
N THR A 337 18.65 -13.45 25.73
CA THR A 337 17.87 -12.54 24.90
C THR A 337 17.00 -13.36 23.96
N GLU A 338 15.77 -12.92 23.72
CA GLU A 338 14.86 -13.60 22.79
C GLU A 338 15.42 -13.63 21.38
N ASN A 339 15.23 -14.76 20.70
CA ASN A 339 15.46 -14.82 19.26
C ASN A 339 14.39 -14.02 18.52
N ALA A 340 14.77 -13.34 17.47
CA ALA A 340 13.84 -12.53 16.71
C ALA A 340 14.20 -12.47 15.22
N VAL A 341 13.21 -12.23 14.39
CA VAL A 341 13.37 -11.76 13.01
C VAL A 341 12.86 -10.31 12.96
N ILE A 342 13.71 -9.41 12.46
CA ILE A 342 13.36 -8.02 12.27
C ILE A 342 13.41 -7.72 10.75
N ILE A 343 12.28 -7.28 10.20
CA ILE A 343 12.18 -6.87 8.80
C ILE A 343 12.00 -5.36 8.79
N THR A 344 13.03 -4.62 8.42
CA THR A 344 12.95 -3.17 8.25
C THR A 344 12.57 -2.87 6.80
N ILE A 345 11.51 -2.09 6.62
CA ILE A 345 10.98 -1.69 5.31
C ILE A 345 11.48 -0.30 4.93
N HIS A 346 11.62 0.57 5.93
CA HIS A 346 12.12 1.93 5.79
C HIS A 346 13.01 2.27 7.00
N PRO A 347 14.17 2.95 6.82
CA PRO A 347 14.62 3.63 5.60
C PRO A 347 15.17 2.70 4.49
N GLU A 348 15.67 1.54 4.82
CA GLU A 348 16.23 0.56 3.88
C GLU A 348 15.66 -0.82 4.16
N LEU A 349 15.47 -1.62 3.13
CA LEU A 349 15.01 -2.99 3.29
C LEU A 349 16.14 -3.86 3.85
N THR A 350 15.99 -4.25 5.12
CA THR A 350 16.88 -5.21 5.78
C THR A 350 16.10 -6.34 6.44
N ILE A 351 16.72 -7.50 6.54
CA ILE A 351 16.22 -8.63 7.33
C ILE A 351 17.32 -9.02 8.30
N ASP A 352 17.03 -8.84 9.60
CA ASP A 352 17.94 -9.23 10.68
C ASP A 352 17.40 -10.46 11.40
N ILE A 353 18.27 -11.46 11.65
CA ILE A 353 17.99 -12.61 12.52
C ILE A 353 18.83 -12.47 13.78
N SER A 354 18.18 -12.32 14.94
CA SER A 354 18.84 -12.22 16.24
C SER A 354 18.98 -13.59 16.88
N MET A 355 20.20 -13.97 17.22
CA MET A 355 20.54 -15.25 17.86
C MET A 355 21.55 -15.05 18.98
N ASN A 356 21.52 -15.92 19.99
CA ASN A 356 22.47 -15.88 21.09
C ASN A 356 23.73 -16.69 20.77
N LEU A 357 24.89 -16.07 20.81
CA LEU A 357 26.18 -16.72 20.66
C LEU A 357 27.03 -16.56 21.91
N LYS A 358 27.85 -17.60 22.21
CA LYS A 358 28.76 -17.59 23.36
C LYS A 358 29.82 -16.48 23.21
N MET A 359 30.02 -15.72 24.26
CA MET A 359 31.11 -14.73 24.30
C MET A 359 32.48 -15.43 24.42
N PRO A 360 33.49 -14.98 23.64
CA PRO A 360 34.86 -15.45 23.75
C PRO A 360 35.39 -15.26 25.19
N ASN A 361 36.25 -16.17 25.64
CA ASN A 361 36.94 -16.12 26.95
C ASN A 361 36.02 -16.09 28.19
N THR A 362 34.76 -16.49 28.03
CA THR A 362 33.84 -16.69 29.16
C THR A 362 33.44 -18.16 29.26
N SER A 363 32.92 -18.60 30.44
CA SER A 363 32.46 -19.96 30.64
C SER A 363 31.24 -20.25 29.73
N TRP A 364 30.06 -19.68 30.03
CA TRP A 364 28.82 -19.90 29.29
C TRP A 364 28.04 -18.60 29.04
N LYS A 365 28.67 -17.43 29.16
CA LYS A 365 27.98 -16.15 28.88
C LYS A 365 27.66 -16.03 27.40
N SER A 366 26.43 -15.72 27.10
CA SER A 366 25.95 -15.48 25.75
C SER A 366 25.69 -13.98 25.51
N LYS A 367 25.68 -13.61 24.24
CA LYS A 367 25.33 -12.26 23.76
C LYS A 367 24.48 -12.38 22.49
N PRO A 368 23.44 -11.55 22.31
CA PRO A 368 22.73 -11.50 21.05
C PRO A 368 23.62 -10.99 19.94
N VAL A 369 23.58 -11.68 18.80
CA VAL A 369 24.25 -11.30 17.55
C VAL A 369 23.20 -11.24 16.45
N ARG A 370 23.28 -10.23 15.59
CA ARG A 370 22.38 -10.07 14.46
C ARG A 370 23.08 -10.50 13.15
N PHE A 371 22.47 -11.41 12.45
CA PHE A 371 22.82 -11.75 11.07
C PHE A 371 21.96 -10.89 10.16
N ARG A 372 22.59 -9.99 9.41
CA ARG A 372 21.90 -8.99 8.60
C ARG A 372 22.01 -9.31 7.12
N PHE A 373 20.90 -9.30 6.44
CA PHE A 373 20.77 -9.14 5.01
C PHE A 373 20.37 -7.68 4.73
N ASN A 374 21.07 -7.01 3.81
CA ASN A 374 20.69 -5.70 3.29
C ASN A 374 20.50 -5.84 1.77
N GLN A 375 19.33 -5.44 1.27
CA GLN A 375 18.97 -5.62 -0.13
C GLN A 375 19.86 -4.79 -1.05
N SER A 376 20.11 -3.53 -0.71
CA SER A 376 20.93 -2.62 -1.54
C SER A 376 22.40 -3.07 -1.62
N GLU A 377 22.93 -3.61 -0.52
CA GLU A 377 24.29 -4.15 -0.49
C GLU A 377 24.43 -5.45 -1.30
N THR A 378 23.38 -6.28 -1.31
CA THR A 378 23.43 -7.62 -1.92
C THR A 378 23.12 -7.59 -3.42
N PHE A 379 22.11 -6.80 -3.83
CA PHE A 379 21.59 -6.81 -5.21
C PHE A 379 21.84 -5.50 -5.98
N GLY A 380 22.43 -4.49 -5.32
CA GLY A 380 22.68 -3.18 -5.90
C GLY A 380 21.53 -2.19 -5.65
N VAL A 381 21.77 -0.92 -6.04
CA VAL A 381 20.92 0.22 -5.65
C VAL A 381 19.63 0.34 -6.46
N ASN A 382 19.50 -0.36 -7.60
CA ASN A 382 18.36 -0.24 -8.51
C ASN A 382 17.17 -1.13 -8.09
N THR A 383 16.60 -0.86 -6.92
CA THR A 383 15.31 -1.45 -6.56
C THR A 383 14.21 -0.67 -7.29
N PRO A 384 13.36 -1.34 -8.09
CA PRO A 384 12.27 -0.66 -8.78
C PRO A 384 11.35 0.09 -7.79
N GLU A 385 10.94 1.31 -8.15
CA GLU A 385 9.93 2.04 -7.39
C GLU A 385 8.61 1.26 -7.37
N ALA A 386 7.85 1.35 -6.29
CA ALA A 386 6.58 0.61 -6.14
C ALA A 386 5.61 0.84 -7.32
N TYR A 387 5.53 2.06 -7.84
CA TYR A 387 4.67 2.38 -8.98
C TYR A 387 5.17 1.80 -10.30
N GLU A 388 6.46 1.61 -10.47
CA GLU A 388 7.01 0.91 -11.64
C GLU A 388 6.53 -0.55 -11.67
N GLN A 389 6.61 -1.25 -10.56
CA GLN A 389 6.09 -2.62 -10.45
C GLN A 389 4.58 -2.69 -10.65
N ILE A 390 3.83 -1.76 -10.06
CA ILE A 390 2.37 -1.69 -10.23
C ILE A 390 1.99 -1.51 -11.69
N VAL A 391 2.59 -0.53 -12.38
CA VAL A 391 2.30 -0.28 -13.80
C VAL A 391 2.72 -1.48 -14.67
N GLN A 392 3.87 -2.07 -14.40
CA GLN A 392 4.30 -3.28 -15.10
C GLN A 392 3.26 -4.42 -14.96
N LYS A 393 2.76 -4.67 -13.75
CA LYS A 393 1.74 -5.68 -13.49
C LYS A 393 0.41 -5.38 -14.18
N ILE A 394 0.00 -4.10 -14.25
CA ILE A 394 -1.18 -3.66 -15.01
C ILE A 394 -0.98 -3.98 -16.50
N LEU A 395 0.17 -3.63 -17.07
CA LEU A 395 0.48 -3.87 -18.50
C LEU A 395 0.42 -5.35 -18.86
N ILE A 396 0.94 -6.24 -18.02
CA ILE A 396 0.92 -7.69 -18.29
C ILE A 396 -0.37 -8.38 -17.79
N GLY A 397 -1.29 -7.65 -17.13
CA GLY A 397 -2.55 -8.20 -16.63
C GLY A 397 -2.43 -9.05 -15.35
N ASP A 398 -1.33 -8.96 -14.63
CA ASP A 398 -1.10 -9.71 -13.41
C ASP A 398 -1.67 -8.97 -12.18
N LYS A 399 -2.67 -9.57 -11.54
CA LYS A 399 -3.38 -8.99 -10.38
C LYS A 399 -2.77 -9.33 -9.02
N SER A 400 -1.61 -9.97 -8.95
CA SER A 400 -0.98 -10.42 -7.69
C SER A 400 -0.69 -9.30 -6.68
N LEU A 401 -0.52 -8.05 -7.15
CA LEU A 401 -0.27 -6.87 -6.32
C LEU A 401 -1.52 -6.00 -6.06
N PHE A 402 -2.71 -6.47 -6.43
CA PHE A 402 -3.93 -5.69 -6.33
C PHE A 402 -4.93 -6.36 -5.38
N PRO A 403 -5.40 -5.66 -4.33
CA PRO A 403 -6.38 -6.22 -3.43
C PRO A 403 -7.72 -6.44 -4.13
N THR A 404 -8.37 -7.54 -3.81
CA THR A 404 -9.74 -7.83 -4.26
C THR A 404 -10.76 -6.99 -3.47
N MET A 405 -11.98 -6.85 -4.01
CA MET A 405 -13.05 -6.19 -3.26
C MET A 405 -13.41 -6.94 -1.97
N LYS A 406 -13.27 -8.25 -1.94
CA LYS A 406 -13.48 -9.06 -0.73
C LYS A 406 -12.48 -8.72 0.37
N GLU A 407 -11.21 -8.56 0.02
CA GLU A 407 -10.17 -8.13 0.97
C GLU A 407 -10.45 -6.73 1.51
N ILE A 408 -10.87 -5.79 0.65
CA ILE A 408 -11.23 -4.42 1.03
C ILE A 408 -12.42 -4.43 1.99
N THR A 409 -13.47 -5.20 1.67
CA THR A 409 -14.66 -5.35 2.51
C THR A 409 -14.32 -5.87 3.90
N GLU A 410 -13.51 -6.94 3.97
CA GLU A 410 -13.10 -7.51 5.26
C GLU A 410 -12.18 -6.55 6.04
N SER A 411 -11.30 -5.83 5.36
CA SER A 411 -10.43 -4.82 6.01
C SER A 411 -11.27 -3.69 6.63
N TRP A 412 -12.34 -3.22 5.96
CA TRP A 412 -13.28 -2.25 6.53
C TRP A 412 -14.02 -2.80 7.75
N ARG A 413 -14.54 -4.03 7.68
CA ARG A 413 -15.21 -4.70 8.82
C ARG A 413 -14.29 -4.76 10.05
N ILE A 414 -13.02 -5.04 9.85
CA ILE A 414 -12.04 -5.16 10.95
C ILE A 414 -11.83 -3.82 11.65
N VAL A 415 -11.72 -2.73 10.91
CA VAL A 415 -11.41 -1.40 11.46
C VAL A 415 -12.63 -0.56 11.80
N GLU A 416 -13.84 -1.03 11.50
CA GLU A 416 -15.08 -0.29 11.73
C GLU A 416 -15.21 0.32 13.14
N PRO A 417 -14.88 -0.39 14.23
CA PRO A 417 -14.95 0.19 15.57
C PRO A 417 -14.05 1.40 15.78
N MET A 418 -12.95 1.50 15.02
CA MET A 418 -12.02 2.63 15.09
C MET A 418 -12.52 3.89 14.34
N LEU A 419 -13.66 3.78 13.65
CA LEU A 419 -14.23 4.87 12.85
C LEU A 419 -15.40 5.58 13.56
N ALA A 420 -15.80 5.12 14.75
CA ALA A 420 -16.91 5.73 15.50
C ALA A 420 -16.61 7.20 15.84
N GLU A 421 -17.63 8.06 15.83
CA GLU A 421 -17.48 9.50 16.01
C GLU A 421 -17.09 9.92 17.44
N ASP A 422 -17.41 9.08 18.44
CA ASP A 422 -17.20 9.34 19.86
C ASP A 422 -15.86 8.80 20.39
N GLN A 423 -14.87 8.60 19.51
CA GLN A 423 -13.56 8.10 19.92
C GLN A 423 -12.80 9.11 20.79
N ASP A 424 -12.22 8.60 21.87
CA ASP A 424 -11.27 9.37 22.67
C ASP A 424 -9.94 9.54 21.92
N VAL A 425 -9.61 10.77 21.57
CA VAL A 425 -8.39 11.14 20.82
C VAL A 425 -7.46 11.91 21.72
N GLU A 426 -6.48 11.22 22.31
CA GLU A 426 -5.50 11.84 23.18
C GLU A 426 -4.55 12.77 22.43
N VAL A 427 -4.09 13.87 23.09
CA VAL A 427 -3.06 14.74 22.53
C VAL A 427 -1.69 14.20 22.92
N TYR A 428 -0.78 14.04 21.94
CA TYR A 428 0.59 13.63 22.22
C TYR A 428 1.61 14.68 21.76
N PRO A 429 2.72 14.86 22.53
CA PRO A 429 3.83 15.72 22.14
C PRO A 429 4.53 15.15 20.90
N ILE A 430 4.96 16.04 20.00
CA ILE A 430 5.73 15.65 18.81
C ILE A 430 7.05 14.97 19.22
N ARG A 431 7.53 14.04 18.36
CA ARG A 431 8.80 13.32 18.54
C ARG A 431 8.89 12.49 19.81
N THR A 432 7.75 12.06 20.33
CA THR A 432 7.68 11.17 21.50
C THR A 432 6.81 9.97 21.21
N LEU A 433 7.09 8.84 21.88
CA LEU A 433 6.14 7.73 21.90
C LEU A 433 4.93 8.15 22.74
N PRO A 434 3.69 8.12 22.19
CA PRO A 434 2.51 8.48 22.95
C PRO A 434 2.31 7.64 24.21
N ARG A 435 1.78 8.27 25.29
CA ARG A 435 1.57 7.60 26.56
C ARG A 435 0.69 6.35 26.44
N PHE A 436 -0.37 6.43 25.67
CA PHE A 436 -1.29 5.31 25.44
C PHE A 436 -0.64 4.14 24.71
N ALA A 437 0.32 4.37 23.81
CA ALA A 437 1.09 3.30 23.18
C ALA A 437 1.99 2.59 24.22
N SER A 438 2.58 3.34 25.13
CA SER A 438 3.35 2.80 26.26
C SER A 438 2.45 2.04 27.24
N GLN A 439 1.21 2.51 27.44
CA GLN A 439 0.22 1.85 28.29
C GLN A 439 -0.21 0.50 27.71
N LEU A 440 -0.52 0.43 26.41
CA LEU A 440 -0.83 -0.84 25.71
C LEU A 440 0.28 -1.87 25.90
N ALA A 441 1.54 -1.42 25.77
CA ALA A 441 2.69 -2.30 25.98
C ALA A 441 2.78 -2.81 27.42
N LYS A 442 2.55 -1.95 28.42
CA LYS A 442 2.55 -2.29 29.83
C LYS A 442 1.44 -3.27 30.21
N GLU A 443 0.21 -3.03 29.74
CA GLU A 443 -0.97 -3.88 30.01
C GLU A 443 -0.82 -5.28 29.39
N ASN A 444 -0.12 -5.38 28.26
CA ASN A 444 0.13 -6.64 27.57
C ASN A 444 1.53 -7.23 27.83
N HIS A 445 2.27 -6.69 28.82
CA HIS A 445 3.56 -7.20 29.28
C HIS A 445 4.63 -7.34 28.17
N PHE A 446 4.68 -6.38 27.25
CA PHE A 446 5.73 -6.33 26.24
C PHE A 446 6.41 -4.95 26.20
N THR A 447 7.48 -4.84 25.46
CA THR A 447 8.16 -3.58 25.14
C THR A 447 8.16 -3.38 23.63
N TRP A 448 7.83 -2.16 23.17
CA TRP A 448 7.97 -1.84 21.78
C TRP A 448 9.44 -1.97 21.34
N PHE A 449 9.62 -2.58 20.19
CA PHE A 449 10.93 -2.64 19.56
C PHE A 449 11.29 -1.24 19.01
N ASP A 450 12.42 -0.70 19.48
CA ASP A 450 12.92 0.63 19.08
C ASP A 450 14.26 0.55 18.34
#